data_0c83686225fe17a182ffa4941a50a78a
#
_entry.id   0c83686225fe17a182ffa4941a50a78a
#
_cell.length_a   1.000
_cell.length_b   1.000
_cell.length_c   1.000
_cell.angle_alpha   90.00
_cell.angle_beta   90.00
_cell.angle_gamma   90.00
#
_symmetry.space_group_name_H-M   'P 1'
#
loop_
_entity.id
_entity.type
_entity.pdbx_description
1 polymer ?
#
loop_
_entity_poly.entity_id
_entity_poly.type
_entity_poly.pdbx_seq_one_letter_code
_entity_poly.pdbx_strand_id
1 'polypeptide(L)'
;MCDANLSRLYALRFRLEEKRRKDRVWRVLCHYFFQRYIRDGDTVLDIGAGYCEFINHIVCRRRIALDISEEVRAHAAPGVEIVQGSSMDLSALVEQGVDVAFVSNFFEHLPTKRDLLKTLTEVVRVLRPGGRLLILQPNIRYVGGAYWDFFDHELPLTERSLIEALELVGLKPIEVRPRFLPFTSKSAIPQHPALVWLYLKIPIMHRLLGRQSWIVARKP
;
A
#
# COMPACT_ATOMS: atom_id res chain seq x y z
N MET A 1 -2.27 -15.00 11.79
CA MET A 1 -0.93 -15.62 11.81
C MET A 1 -0.15 -14.95 12.93
N CYS A 2 0.64 -15.66 13.77
CA CYS A 2 1.40 -15.00 14.86
C CYS A 2 2.66 -14.29 14.27
N ASP A 3 3.15 -13.25 14.97
CA ASP A 3 4.28 -12.40 14.55
C ASP A 3 5.52 -13.18 14.13
N ALA A 4 5.91 -14.22 14.91
CA ALA A 4 7.09 -15.04 14.60
C ALA A 4 7.00 -15.76 13.24
N ASN A 5 5.81 -16.20 12.84
CA ASN A 5 5.60 -16.85 11.55
C ASN A 5 5.61 -15.83 10.41
N LEU A 6 5.11 -14.62 10.63
CA LEU A 6 5.13 -13.54 9.66
C LEU A 6 6.58 -13.11 9.38
N SER A 7 7.35 -12.83 10.41
CA SER A 7 8.78 -12.48 10.30
C SER A 7 9.59 -13.55 9.57
N ARG A 8 9.35 -14.82 9.89
CA ARG A 8 10.01 -15.94 9.21
C ARG A 8 9.62 -16.04 7.73
N LEU A 9 8.36 -15.82 7.40
CA LEU A 9 7.86 -15.81 6.03
C LEU A 9 8.51 -14.70 5.20
N TYR A 10 8.62 -13.48 5.76
CA TYR A 10 9.30 -12.35 5.11
C TYR A 10 10.79 -12.62 4.91
N ALA A 11 11.48 -13.21 5.89
CA ALA A 11 12.88 -13.59 5.78
C ALA A 11 13.13 -14.64 4.65
N LEU A 12 12.19 -15.57 4.45
CA LEU A 12 12.26 -16.57 3.38
C LEU A 12 12.02 -15.94 1.99
N ARG A 13 11.22 -14.87 1.90
CA ARG A 13 10.84 -14.23 0.62
C ARG A 13 11.89 -13.29 0.08
N PHE A 14 12.59 -12.56 0.93
CA PHE A 14 13.41 -11.43 0.50
C PHE A 14 14.86 -11.56 0.98
N ARG A 15 15.76 -11.89 0.05
CA ARG A 15 17.21 -11.77 0.27
C ARG A 15 17.63 -10.30 0.34
N LEU A 16 18.77 -10.01 0.98
CA LEU A 16 19.28 -8.62 1.15
C LEU A 16 19.41 -7.86 -0.17
N GLU A 17 19.85 -8.51 -1.24
CA GLU A 17 19.97 -7.88 -2.56
C GLU A 17 18.62 -7.53 -3.17
N GLU A 18 17.60 -8.37 -2.94
CA GLU A 18 16.23 -8.11 -3.39
C GLU A 18 15.60 -6.94 -2.63
N LYS A 19 15.86 -6.81 -1.32
CA LYS A 19 15.44 -5.66 -0.52
C LYS A 19 16.02 -4.35 -1.04
N ARG A 20 17.34 -4.30 -1.31
CA ARG A 20 17.99 -3.10 -1.88
C ARG A 20 17.47 -2.75 -3.28
N ARG A 21 17.16 -3.75 -4.10
CA ARG A 21 16.58 -3.54 -5.42
C ARG A 21 15.17 -2.99 -5.31
N LYS A 22 14.35 -3.56 -4.43
CA LYS A 22 12.98 -3.11 -4.15
C LYS A 22 12.97 -1.65 -3.66
N ASP A 23 13.85 -1.30 -2.73
CA ASP A 23 14.00 0.08 -2.22
C ASP A 23 14.27 1.07 -3.37
N ARG A 24 15.20 0.76 -4.28
CA ARG A 24 15.47 1.62 -5.45
C ARG A 24 14.25 1.79 -6.36
N VAL A 25 13.47 0.74 -6.56
CA VAL A 25 12.22 0.81 -7.34
C VAL A 25 11.21 1.72 -6.64
N TRP A 26 11.02 1.53 -5.33
CA TRP A 26 10.08 2.34 -4.55
C TRP A 26 10.47 3.82 -4.53
N ARG A 27 11.75 4.14 -4.45
CA ARG A 27 12.24 5.53 -4.57
C ARG A 27 11.77 6.18 -5.88
N VAL A 28 11.85 5.46 -7.00
CA VAL A 28 11.35 5.95 -8.30
C VAL A 28 9.84 6.11 -8.29
N LEU A 29 9.10 5.11 -7.77
CA LEU A 29 7.64 5.16 -7.68
C LEU A 29 7.18 6.34 -6.81
N CYS A 30 7.80 6.52 -5.65
CA CYS A 30 7.48 7.61 -4.74
C CYS A 30 7.75 8.96 -5.40
N HIS A 31 8.95 9.18 -5.92
CA HIS A 31 9.33 10.47 -6.49
C HIS A 31 8.52 10.84 -7.75
N TYR A 32 8.31 9.88 -8.67
CA TYR A 32 7.70 10.19 -9.97
C TYR A 32 6.20 9.91 -10.07
N PHE A 33 5.63 9.17 -9.09
CA PHE A 33 4.20 8.85 -9.12
C PHE A 33 3.47 9.21 -7.83
N PHE A 34 3.84 8.66 -6.67
CA PHE A 34 3.04 8.80 -5.45
C PHE A 34 3.09 10.22 -4.88
N GLN A 35 4.24 10.91 -4.96
CA GLN A 35 4.39 12.27 -4.44
C GLN A 35 3.38 13.26 -5.04
N ARG A 36 2.82 13.01 -6.22
CA ARG A 36 1.80 13.87 -6.85
C ARG A 36 0.49 13.93 -6.05
N TYR A 37 0.28 12.96 -5.18
CA TYR A 37 -0.90 12.88 -4.31
C TYR A 37 -0.64 13.42 -2.91
N ILE A 38 0.55 13.90 -2.62
CA ILE A 38 1.00 14.28 -1.28
C ILE A 38 1.62 15.67 -1.34
N ARG A 39 1.22 16.54 -0.43
CA ARG A 39 1.73 17.91 -0.30
C ARG A 39 2.72 17.99 0.86
N ASP A 40 3.59 19.00 0.84
CA ASP A 40 4.59 19.20 1.90
C ASP A 40 3.96 19.37 3.30
N GLY A 41 2.79 19.97 3.38
CA GLY A 41 2.05 20.17 4.63
C GLY A 41 1.23 18.97 5.12
N ASP A 42 1.17 17.87 4.36
CA ASP A 42 0.31 16.73 4.70
C ASP A 42 0.88 15.89 5.85
N THR A 43 -0.03 15.30 6.63
CA THR A 43 0.22 14.14 7.50
C THR A 43 -0.12 12.87 6.72
N VAL A 44 0.84 11.99 6.53
CA VAL A 44 0.71 10.75 5.75
C VAL A 44 0.78 9.54 6.68
N LEU A 45 -0.19 8.63 6.55
CA LEU A 45 -0.25 7.35 7.24
C LEU A 45 -0.03 6.21 6.24
N ASP A 46 0.99 5.40 6.45
CA ASP A 46 1.27 4.16 5.71
C ASP A 46 0.76 2.97 6.52
N ILE A 47 -0.24 2.26 6.00
CA ILE A 47 -0.93 1.15 6.68
C ILE A 47 -0.40 -0.18 6.15
N GLY A 48 0.13 -1.00 7.05
CA GLY A 48 0.87 -2.21 6.69
C GLY A 48 2.22 -1.82 6.07
N ALA A 49 2.95 -0.93 6.78
CA ALA A 49 4.15 -0.29 6.26
C ALA A 49 5.31 -1.27 5.98
N GLY A 50 5.33 -2.44 6.62
CA GLY A 50 6.32 -3.48 6.40
C GLY A 50 7.76 -2.97 6.48
N TYR A 51 8.46 -2.94 5.37
CA TYR A 51 9.83 -2.41 5.27
C TYR A 51 9.90 -0.89 5.05
N CYS A 52 8.80 -0.16 5.21
CA CYS A 52 8.72 1.30 5.10
C CYS A 52 9.12 1.86 3.72
N GLU A 53 9.05 1.07 2.64
CA GLU A 53 9.53 1.49 1.32
C GLU A 53 8.79 2.71 0.78
N PHE A 54 7.50 2.87 1.10
CA PHE A 54 6.75 4.05 0.71
C PHE A 54 7.07 5.24 1.63
N ILE A 55 6.84 5.08 2.93
CA ILE A 55 6.88 6.21 3.87
C ILE A 55 8.28 6.82 4.03
N ASN A 56 9.35 6.03 3.79
CA ASN A 56 10.72 6.52 3.82
C ASN A 56 11.05 7.46 2.66
N HIS A 57 10.36 7.34 1.53
CA HIS A 57 10.67 8.09 0.30
C HIS A 57 9.68 9.21 -0.03
N ILE A 58 8.67 9.43 0.84
CA ILE A 58 7.69 10.51 0.68
C ILE A 58 8.17 11.77 1.42
N VAL A 59 7.95 12.92 0.79
CA VAL A 59 8.20 14.24 1.39
C VAL A 59 6.87 14.82 1.84
N CYS A 60 6.73 15.04 3.14
CA CYS A 60 5.56 15.65 3.77
C CYS A 60 5.92 16.12 5.19
N ARG A 61 5.00 16.83 5.83
CA ARG A 61 5.21 17.38 7.18
C ARG A 61 5.36 16.29 8.25
N ARG A 62 4.49 15.26 8.21
CA ARG A 62 4.44 14.21 9.23
C ARG A 62 4.27 12.86 8.56
N ARG A 63 5.12 11.92 8.91
CA ARG A 63 5.14 10.56 8.38
C ARG A 63 4.84 9.57 9.48
N ILE A 64 3.81 8.76 9.31
CA ILE A 64 3.37 7.74 10.28
C ILE A 64 3.37 6.39 9.57
N ALA A 65 4.06 5.41 10.13
CA ALA A 65 4.06 4.02 9.70
C ALA A 65 3.30 3.16 10.72
N LEU A 66 2.25 2.48 10.26
CA LEU A 66 1.49 1.53 11.06
C LEU A 66 1.79 0.12 10.57
N ASP A 67 2.18 -0.74 11.49
CA ASP A 67 2.33 -2.18 11.23
C ASP A 67 2.07 -2.97 12.51
N ILE A 68 1.64 -4.22 12.37
CA ILE A 68 1.48 -5.15 13.49
C ILE A 68 2.85 -5.69 13.95
N SER A 69 3.81 -5.80 13.04
CA SER A 69 5.14 -6.32 13.29
C SER A 69 6.06 -5.27 13.89
N GLU A 70 6.81 -5.64 14.93
CA GLU A 70 7.86 -4.79 15.50
C GLU A 70 9.03 -4.52 14.54
N GLU A 71 9.21 -5.36 13.52
CA GLU A 71 10.29 -5.20 12.53
C GLU A 71 10.22 -3.87 11.77
N VAL A 72 9.04 -3.25 11.69
CA VAL A 72 8.85 -1.91 11.08
C VAL A 72 9.84 -0.89 11.66
N ARG A 73 10.17 -0.98 12.97
CA ARG A 73 11.10 -0.07 13.66
C ARG A 73 12.52 -0.11 13.09
N ALA A 74 12.96 -1.29 12.65
CA ALA A 74 14.29 -1.49 12.09
C ALA A 74 14.43 -0.92 10.67
N HIS A 75 13.32 -0.62 10.03
CA HIS A 75 13.27 -0.18 8.62
C HIS A 75 12.85 1.28 8.44
N ALA A 76 12.24 1.87 9.45
CA ALA A 76 11.79 3.26 9.40
C ALA A 76 12.97 4.24 9.39
N ALA A 77 12.94 5.19 8.46
CA ALA A 77 13.92 6.26 8.40
C ALA A 77 13.73 7.25 9.58
N PRO A 78 14.76 8.02 9.96
CA PRO A 78 14.64 9.06 10.96
C PRO A 78 13.47 10.02 10.66
N GLY A 79 12.69 10.34 11.70
CA GLY A 79 11.52 11.22 11.60
C GLY A 79 10.24 10.54 11.09
N VAL A 80 10.23 9.22 10.91
CA VAL A 80 9.00 8.44 10.75
C VAL A 80 8.50 8.01 12.12
N GLU A 81 7.27 8.36 12.44
CA GLU A 81 6.59 7.90 13.66
C GLU A 81 6.08 6.48 13.48
N ILE A 82 6.31 5.62 14.46
CA ILE A 82 5.86 4.23 14.42
C ILE A 82 4.67 4.04 15.32
N VAL A 83 3.58 3.56 14.75
CA VAL A 83 2.41 3.07 15.47
C VAL A 83 2.37 1.56 15.29
N GLN A 84 2.66 0.82 16.34
CA GLN A 84 2.55 -0.63 16.34
C GLN A 84 1.13 -1.02 16.70
N GLY A 85 0.44 -1.70 15.79
CA GLY A 85 -0.95 -2.10 16.02
C GLY A 85 -1.65 -2.63 14.77
N SER A 86 -2.90 -2.99 14.97
CA SER A 86 -3.78 -3.49 13.92
C SER A 86 -4.40 -2.34 13.13
N SER A 87 -4.51 -2.51 11.81
CA SER A 87 -5.27 -1.59 10.95
C SER A 87 -6.77 -1.51 11.30
N MET A 88 -7.27 -2.50 12.03
CA MET A 88 -8.65 -2.55 12.53
C MET A 88 -8.87 -1.75 13.81
N ASP A 89 -7.82 -1.16 14.38
CA ASP A 89 -7.85 -0.31 15.57
C ASP A 89 -6.79 0.78 15.44
N LEU A 90 -7.22 1.95 14.99
CA LEU A 90 -6.38 3.14 14.87
C LEU A 90 -6.60 4.12 16.02
N SER A 91 -7.07 3.66 17.18
CA SER A 91 -7.38 4.49 18.36
C SER A 91 -6.19 5.32 18.85
N ALA A 92 -4.95 4.85 18.60
CA ALA A 92 -3.73 5.62 18.88
C ALA A 92 -3.58 6.88 17.98
N LEU A 93 -4.35 6.98 16.90
CA LEU A 93 -4.34 8.13 16.00
C LEU A 93 -5.52 9.06 16.26
N VAL A 94 -5.23 10.35 16.23
CA VAL A 94 -6.24 11.39 16.41
C VAL A 94 -7.26 11.32 15.26
N GLU A 95 -8.53 11.43 15.60
CA GLU A 95 -9.61 11.54 14.63
C GLU A 95 -9.39 12.75 13.72
N GLN A 96 -9.62 12.57 12.41
CA GLN A 96 -9.41 13.59 11.38
C GLN A 96 -7.99 14.21 11.35
N GLY A 97 -6.99 13.49 11.87
CA GLY A 97 -5.60 13.93 11.95
C GLY A 97 -4.74 13.60 10.73
N VAL A 98 -5.28 12.84 9.74
CA VAL A 98 -4.54 12.33 8.58
C VAL A 98 -5.06 12.97 7.29
N ASP A 99 -4.15 13.49 6.47
CA ASP A 99 -4.44 14.06 5.15
C ASP A 99 -4.49 12.99 4.06
N VAL A 100 -3.53 12.06 4.12
CA VAL A 100 -3.39 10.97 3.15
C VAL A 100 -3.09 9.67 3.89
N ALA A 101 -3.93 8.66 3.71
CA ALA A 101 -3.63 7.29 4.07
C ALA A 101 -3.16 6.52 2.82
N PHE A 102 -2.17 5.66 2.95
CA PHE A 102 -1.64 4.81 1.90
C PHE A 102 -1.70 3.34 2.31
N VAL A 103 -2.07 2.50 1.38
CA VAL A 103 -2.11 1.04 1.54
C VAL A 103 -1.51 0.40 0.31
N SER A 104 -0.55 -0.50 0.49
CA SER A 104 0.05 -1.22 -0.62
C SER A 104 0.26 -2.69 -0.30
N ASN A 105 -0.33 -3.56 -1.10
CA ASN A 105 -0.18 -5.02 -0.96
C ASN A 105 -0.40 -5.46 0.51
N PHE A 106 -1.53 -5.03 1.07
CA PHE A 106 -1.86 -5.27 2.46
C PHE A 106 -3.24 -5.92 2.62
N PHE A 107 -4.25 -5.48 1.87
CA PHE A 107 -5.62 -5.98 2.05
C PHE A 107 -5.75 -7.47 1.71
N GLU A 108 -4.91 -8.02 0.85
CA GLU A 108 -4.85 -9.44 0.54
C GLU A 108 -4.49 -10.33 1.73
N HIS A 109 -3.89 -9.76 2.76
CA HIS A 109 -3.49 -10.46 3.98
C HIS A 109 -4.56 -10.40 5.08
N LEU A 110 -5.63 -9.63 4.88
CA LEU A 110 -6.74 -9.59 5.83
C LEU A 110 -7.54 -10.89 5.77
N PRO A 111 -7.92 -11.48 6.93
CA PRO A 111 -8.60 -12.78 6.95
C PRO A 111 -9.97 -12.75 6.29
N THR A 112 -10.71 -11.66 6.43
CA THR A 112 -12.10 -11.57 5.97
C THR A 112 -12.46 -10.21 5.38
N LYS A 113 -13.54 -10.17 4.60
CA LYS A 113 -14.15 -8.91 4.13
C LYS A 113 -14.63 -8.03 5.29
N ARG A 114 -15.00 -8.63 6.42
CA ARG A 114 -15.38 -7.89 7.64
C ARG A 114 -14.19 -7.12 8.19
N ASP A 115 -13.01 -7.73 8.21
CA ASP A 115 -11.78 -7.09 8.66
C ASP A 115 -11.35 -5.97 7.71
N LEU A 116 -11.56 -6.15 6.41
CA LEU A 116 -11.38 -5.08 5.42
C LEU A 116 -12.32 -3.89 5.72
N LEU A 117 -13.62 -4.14 5.92
CA LEU A 117 -14.57 -3.07 6.22
C LEU A 117 -14.22 -2.36 7.53
N LYS A 118 -13.80 -3.12 8.56
CA LYS A 118 -13.36 -2.55 9.83
C LYS A 118 -12.13 -1.65 9.65
N THR A 119 -11.13 -2.12 8.90
CA THR A 119 -9.95 -1.31 8.54
C THR A 119 -10.35 -0.03 7.80
N LEU A 120 -11.21 -0.14 6.79
CA LEU A 120 -11.66 1.03 6.02
C LEU A 120 -12.47 2.01 6.89
N THR A 121 -13.26 1.53 7.84
CA THR A 121 -14.00 2.38 8.80
C THR A 121 -13.03 3.18 9.68
N GLU A 122 -11.98 2.54 10.20
CA GLU A 122 -10.94 3.22 10.96
C GLU A 122 -10.17 4.25 10.11
N VAL A 123 -9.86 3.91 8.85
CA VAL A 123 -9.27 4.85 7.90
C VAL A 123 -10.16 6.07 7.71
N VAL A 124 -11.47 5.88 7.54
CA VAL A 124 -12.43 7.00 7.43
C VAL A 124 -12.41 7.85 8.69
N ARG A 125 -12.35 7.25 9.88
CA ARG A 125 -12.31 7.97 11.14
C ARG A 125 -11.09 8.90 11.24
N VAL A 126 -9.90 8.39 10.90
CA VAL A 126 -8.65 9.16 11.03
C VAL A 126 -8.41 10.14 9.88
N LEU A 127 -8.97 9.91 8.70
CA LEU A 127 -8.89 10.86 7.59
C LEU A 127 -9.70 12.13 7.90
N ARG A 128 -9.12 13.30 7.63
CA ARG A 128 -9.87 14.56 7.67
C ARG A 128 -10.89 14.65 6.52
N PRO A 129 -11.93 15.51 6.61
CA PRO A 129 -12.76 15.84 5.45
C PRO A 129 -11.90 16.29 4.27
N GLY A 130 -12.20 15.77 3.08
CA GLY A 130 -11.37 15.98 1.88
C GLY A 130 -10.07 15.18 1.83
N GLY A 131 -9.71 14.45 2.89
CA GLY A 131 -8.56 13.54 2.94
C GLY A 131 -8.70 12.37 1.97
N ARG A 132 -7.59 11.71 1.64
CA ARG A 132 -7.52 10.70 0.59
C ARG A 132 -6.96 9.39 1.09
N LEU A 133 -7.53 8.29 0.61
CA LEU A 133 -6.96 6.96 0.71
C LEU A 133 -6.39 6.56 -0.65
N LEU A 134 -5.11 6.24 -0.67
CA LEU A 134 -4.36 5.78 -1.84
C LEU A 134 -4.13 4.28 -1.71
N ILE A 135 -4.52 3.50 -2.72
CA ILE A 135 -4.48 2.03 -2.67
C ILE A 135 -3.72 1.49 -3.87
N LEU A 136 -2.69 0.69 -3.61
CA LEU A 136 -2.02 -0.16 -4.59
C LEU A 136 -2.26 -1.62 -4.20
N GLN A 137 -3.07 -2.37 -4.97
CA GLN A 137 -3.58 -3.68 -4.56
C GLN A 137 -3.49 -4.70 -5.69
N PRO A 138 -3.02 -5.94 -5.45
CA PRO A 138 -3.13 -7.03 -6.41
C PRO A 138 -4.58 -7.19 -6.87
N ASN A 139 -4.79 -7.19 -8.18
CA ASN A 139 -6.12 -7.40 -8.75
C ASN A 139 -6.24 -8.84 -9.23
N ILE A 140 -6.99 -9.67 -8.49
CA ILE A 140 -7.11 -11.10 -8.78
C ILE A 140 -7.55 -11.38 -10.21
N ARG A 141 -8.33 -10.47 -10.83
CA ARG A 141 -8.77 -10.56 -12.22
C ARG A 141 -7.59 -10.64 -13.21
N TYR A 142 -6.48 -9.96 -12.89
CA TYR A 142 -5.30 -9.89 -13.78
C TYR A 142 -4.11 -10.67 -13.26
N VAL A 143 -4.05 -10.94 -11.96
CA VAL A 143 -3.04 -11.80 -11.35
C VAL A 143 -3.34 -13.27 -11.64
N GLY A 144 -4.62 -13.66 -11.57
CA GLY A 144 -5.05 -15.04 -11.79
C GLY A 144 -4.50 -16.00 -10.72
N GLY A 145 -4.18 -17.21 -11.12
CA GLY A 145 -3.68 -18.27 -10.23
C GLY A 145 -2.42 -17.90 -9.46
N ALA A 146 -1.54 -17.06 -10.02
CA ALA A 146 -0.33 -16.61 -9.34
C ALA A 146 -0.59 -15.80 -8.05
N TYR A 147 -1.84 -15.40 -7.79
CA TYR A 147 -2.25 -14.81 -6.53
C TYR A 147 -2.04 -15.77 -5.35
N TRP A 148 -2.27 -17.05 -5.58
CA TRP A 148 -2.18 -18.11 -4.57
C TRP A 148 -0.79 -18.70 -4.40
N ASP A 149 0.22 -18.19 -5.13
CA ASP A 149 1.63 -18.55 -4.91
C ASP A 149 2.18 -17.98 -3.58
N PHE A 150 1.39 -17.13 -2.91
CA PHE A 150 1.73 -16.54 -1.63
C PHE A 150 0.85 -17.14 -0.53
N PHE A 151 1.48 -17.79 0.43
CA PHE A 151 0.79 -18.53 1.51
C PHE A 151 -0.10 -17.65 2.40
N ASP A 152 0.22 -16.39 2.55
CA ASP A 152 -0.47 -15.40 3.40
C ASP A 152 -1.51 -14.56 2.65
N HIS A 153 -1.84 -14.91 1.41
CA HIS A 153 -2.94 -14.29 0.68
C HIS A 153 -4.26 -14.98 1.04
N GLU A 154 -5.12 -14.26 1.72
CA GLU A 154 -6.41 -14.75 2.23
C GLU A 154 -7.59 -14.12 1.47
N LEU A 155 -7.51 -12.81 1.16
CA LEU A 155 -8.63 -12.03 0.64
C LEU A 155 -8.43 -11.61 -0.82
N PRO A 156 -8.93 -12.37 -1.81
CA PRO A 156 -8.84 -11.99 -3.21
C PRO A 156 -9.80 -10.84 -3.53
N LEU A 157 -9.24 -9.74 -4.05
CA LEU A 157 -10.00 -8.53 -4.39
C LEU A 157 -9.83 -8.18 -5.87
N THR A 158 -10.91 -7.68 -6.46
CA THR A 158 -10.88 -6.95 -7.73
C THR A 158 -11.00 -5.45 -7.47
N GLU A 159 -10.68 -4.63 -8.45
CA GLU A 159 -10.94 -3.19 -8.36
C GLU A 159 -12.42 -2.88 -8.09
N ARG A 160 -13.34 -3.71 -8.62
CA ARG A 160 -14.79 -3.52 -8.45
C ARG A 160 -15.23 -3.82 -7.02
N SER A 161 -14.84 -4.98 -6.48
CA SER A 161 -15.20 -5.34 -5.11
C SER A 161 -14.60 -4.38 -4.08
N LEU A 162 -13.41 -3.81 -4.39
CA LEU A 162 -12.81 -2.81 -3.53
C LEU A 162 -13.53 -1.45 -3.62
N ILE A 163 -14.00 -1.05 -4.80
CA ILE A 163 -14.84 0.14 -4.98
C ILE A 163 -16.13 0.02 -4.15
N GLU A 164 -16.84 -1.12 -4.24
CA GLU A 164 -18.02 -1.37 -3.41
C GLU A 164 -17.71 -1.23 -1.92
N ALA A 165 -16.60 -1.80 -1.45
CA ALA A 165 -16.20 -1.70 -0.05
C ALA A 165 -15.89 -0.25 0.38
N LEU A 166 -15.26 0.54 -0.49
CA LEU A 166 -14.98 1.96 -0.25
C LEU A 166 -16.27 2.79 -0.15
N GLU A 167 -17.21 2.57 -1.06
CA GLU A 167 -18.51 3.25 -1.06
C GLU A 167 -19.36 2.89 0.16
N LEU A 168 -19.33 1.62 0.60
CA LEU A 168 -20.02 1.16 1.81
C LEU A 168 -19.58 1.92 3.08
N VAL A 169 -18.32 2.36 3.15
CA VAL A 169 -17.81 3.14 4.30
C VAL A 169 -17.84 4.65 4.06
N GLY A 170 -18.46 5.11 2.95
CA GLY A 170 -18.62 6.52 2.63
C GLY A 170 -17.44 7.19 1.94
N LEU A 171 -16.43 6.43 1.50
CA LEU A 171 -15.35 6.95 0.65
C LEU A 171 -15.78 7.02 -0.81
N LYS A 172 -15.44 8.11 -1.48
CA LYS A 172 -15.75 8.33 -2.89
C LYS A 172 -14.53 8.02 -3.76
N PRO A 173 -14.52 6.96 -4.58
CA PRO A 173 -13.46 6.74 -5.56
C PRO A 173 -13.41 7.89 -6.57
N ILE A 174 -12.23 8.48 -6.73
CA ILE A 174 -12.00 9.63 -7.64
C ILE A 174 -11.01 9.31 -8.76
N GLU A 175 -10.20 8.28 -8.59
CA GLU A 175 -9.33 7.74 -9.64
C GLU A 175 -9.28 6.22 -9.51
N VAL A 176 -9.46 5.52 -10.63
CA VAL A 176 -9.38 4.06 -10.69
C VAL A 176 -8.58 3.63 -11.92
N ARG A 177 -7.51 2.89 -11.69
CA ARG A 177 -6.74 2.20 -12.72
C ARG A 177 -6.77 0.71 -12.42
N PRO A 178 -7.59 -0.08 -13.09
CA PRO A 178 -7.71 -1.52 -12.84
C PRO A 178 -6.39 -2.27 -13.04
N ARG A 179 -5.51 -1.76 -13.91
CA ARG A 179 -4.17 -2.26 -14.19
C ARG A 179 -3.18 -1.11 -14.10
N PHE A 180 -2.22 -1.22 -13.19
CA PHE A 180 -1.21 -0.18 -13.00
C PHE A 180 0.19 -0.78 -12.89
N LEU A 181 0.59 -1.40 -11.81
CA LEU A 181 1.93 -1.99 -11.68
C LEU A 181 1.92 -3.50 -11.95
N PRO A 182 3.04 -4.08 -12.41
CA PRO A 182 3.25 -5.52 -12.42
C PRO A 182 3.12 -6.10 -11.02
N PHE A 183 2.72 -7.37 -10.91
CA PHE A 183 2.39 -7.99 -9.61
C PHE A 183 3.63 -8.47 -8.92
N THR A 184 4.66 -8.81 -9.17
CA THR A 184 5.72 -9.31 -8.28
C THR A 184 7.11 -8.76 -8.60
N SER A 185 7.95 -8.68 -7.58
CA SER A 185 9.37 -8.43 -7.72
C SER A 185 10.13 -9.57 -8.42
N LYS A 186 9.52 -10.74 -8.54
CA LYS A 186 10.04 -11.94 -9.25
C LYS A 186 9.61 -11.99 -10.72
N SER A 187 8.95 -10.96 -11.25
CA SER A 187 8.62 -10.89 -12.67
C SER A 187 9.89 -10.86 -13.52
N ALA A 188 9.84 -11.44 -14.71
CA ALA A 188 10.95 -11.41 -15.68
C ALA A 188 11.30 -9.99 -16.17
N ILE A 189 10.53 -8.98 -15.76
CA ILE A 189 10.77 -7.58 -16.13
C ILE A 189 11.95 -7.06 -15.29
N PRO A 190 13.01 -6.55 -15.90
CA PRO A 190 14.15 -6.01 -15.18
C PRO A 190 13.71 -4.83 -14.29
N GLN A 191 14.03 -4.91 -13.00
CA GLN A 191 13.70 -3.88 -12.01
C GLN A 191 14.81 -2.81 -11.94
N HIS A 192 15.13 -2.22 -13.08
CA HIS A 192 16.08 -1.11 -13.12
C HIS A 192 15.33 0.23 -12.96
N PRO A 193 15.82 1.18 -12.13
CA PRO A 193 15.15 2.47 -11.89
C PRO A 193 14.73 3.21 -13.16
N ALA A 194 15.59 3.24 -14.18
CA ALA A 194 15.27 3.91 -15.45
C ALA A 194 14.12 3.22 -16.21
N LEU A 195 14.02 1.88 -16.14
CA LEU A 195 12.92 1.15 -16.77
C LEU A 195 11.61 1.37 -16.01
N VAL A 196 11.65 1.46 -14.69
CA VAL A 196 10.48 1.81 -13.88
C VAL A 196 10.01 3.22 -14.20
N TRP A 197 10.92 4.18 -14.29
CA TRP A 197 10.59 5.54 -14.70
C TRP A 197 9.96 5.59 -16.11
N LEU A 198 10.56 4.90 -17.08
CA LEU A 198 10.01 4.79 -18.43
C LEU A 198 8.62 4.13 -18.43
N TYR A 199 8.44 3.06 -17.67
CA TYR A 199 7.16 2.39 -17.50
C TYR A 199 6.07 3.35 -17.01
N LEU A 200 6.38 4.20 -16.02
CA LEU A 200 5.43 5.19 -15.50
C LEU A 200 5.01 6.24 -16.54
N LYS A 201 5.85 6.50 -17.55
CA LYS A 201 5.58 7.48 -18.62
C LYS A 201 4.75 6.91 -19.79
N ILE A 202 4.59 5.58 -19.86
CA ILE A 202 3.94 4.91 -21.00
C ILE A 202 2.66 4.22 -20.55
N PRO A 203 1.48 4.89 -20.58
CA PRO A 203 0.23 4.33 -20.06
C PRO A 203 -0.21 3.01 -20.69
N ILE A 204 0.15 2.76 -21.96
CA ILE A 204 -0.18 1.50 -22.62
C ILE A 204 0.50 0.30 -21.92
N MET A 205 1.70 0.49 -21.37
CA MET A 205 2.40 -0.56 -20.63
C MET A 205 1.66 -0.95 -19.36
N HIS A 206 0.96 0.00 -18.72
CA HIS A 206 0.10 -0.30 -17.56
C HIS A 206 -1.01 -1.29 -17.95
N ARG A 207 -1.66 -1.09 -19.11
CA ARG A 207 -2.71 -1.98 -19.63
C ARG A 207 -2.18 -3.37 -20.02
N LEU A 208 -0.96 -3.45 -20.54
CA LEU A 208 -0.36 -4.71 -20.98
C LEU A 208 0.22 -5.52 -19.82
N LEU A 209 1.01 -4.89 -18.96
CA LEU A 209 1.82 -5.56 -17.93
C LEU A 209 1.27 -5.38 -16.51
N GLY A 210 0.42 -4.37 -16.25
CA GLY A 210 -0.15 -4.11 -14.95
C GLY A 210 -1.06 -5.24 -14.48
N ARG A 211 -0.88 -5.66 -13.23
CA ARG A 211 -1.69 -6.67 -12.55
C ARG A 211 -2.18 -6.20 -11.18
N GLN A 212 -1.63 -5.10 -10.70
CA GLN A 212 -2.10 -4.40 -9.51
C GLN A 212 -3.00 -3.24 -9.93
N SER A 213 -4.07 -2.99 -9.20
CA SER A 213 -4.90 -1.80 -9.34
C SER A 213 -4.33 -0.63 -8.54
N TRP A 214 -4.54 0.57 -9.06
CA TRP A 214 -4.35 1.82 -8.35
C TRP A 214 -5.69 2.51 -8.17
N ILE A 215 -6.04 2.83 -6.91
CA ILE A 215 -7.30 3.50 -6.58
C ILE A 215 -7.00 4.67 -5.66
N VAL A 216 -7.62 5.81 -5.94
CA VAL A 216 -7.65 6.95 -5.04
C VAL A 216 -9.09 7.18 -4.63
N ALA A 217 -9.37 7.14 -3.34
CA ALA A 217 -10.66 7.47 -2.78
C ALA A 217 -10.56 8.69 -1.87
N ARG A 218 -11.61 9.51 -1.80
CA ARG A 218 -11.67 10.73 -1.00
C ARG A 218 -12.78 10.63 0.03
N LYS A 219 -12.50 11.06 1.25
CA LYS A 219 -13.52 11.33 2.27
C LYS A 219 -14.24 12.63 1.90
N PRO A 220 -15.57 12.62 1.79
CA PRO A 220 -16.37 13.84 1.54
C PRO A 220 -16.10 14.98 2.52
#